data_2864d3c8e864c0651f96bdeefa3c1c46
#
_entry.id   2864d3c8e864c0651f96bdeefa3c1c46
#
_cell.length_a   1.000
_cell.length_b   1.000
_cell.length_c   1.000
_cell.angle_alpha   90.00
_cell.angle_beta   90.00
_cell.angle_gamma   90.00
#
_symmetry.space_group_name_H-M   'P 1'
#
loop_
_entity.id
_entity.type
_entity.pdbx_description
1 polymer ?
#
loop_
_entity_poly.entity_id
_entity_poly.type
_entity_poly.pdbx_seq_one_letter_code
_entity_poly.pdbx_strand_id
1 'polypeptide(L)'
;WKIASMYLSHKDFRQGPYGPGNEPEVEVNEKTVKVTYTYLMPTTPLSECRLSYEVSGDGRVKTTLSYDPVKELGDMPEFGVIFKFNADYDRVEWYGLGETETYSDRKKGAKLGIYANKVADNMARYMVPQECGAKEEVRWAKVTDRKGRGMLFEMDEHNGPMMFSALPYTPHEMENAMHPYELSLIHISEPTRLGMIS
;
A
#
# COMPACT_ATOMS: atom_id res chain seq x y z
N TRP A 1 6.00 7.19 19.44
CA TRP A 1 7.08 7.21 18.45
C TRP A 1 6.44 7.33 17.08
N LYS A 2 6.85 8.34 16.30
CA LYS A 2 6.46 8.50 14.90
C LYS A 2 7.67 8.18 14.05
N ILE A 3 7.48 7.28 13.08
CA ILE A 3 8.53 6.88 12.14
C ILE A 3 8.45 7.83 10.95
N ALA A 4 9.58 8.40 10.56
CA ALA A 4 9.64 9.16 9.32
C ALA A 4 9.44 8.23 8.13
N SER A 5 8.49 8.56 7.28
CA SER A 5 8.16 7.78 6.10
C SER A 5 8.46 8.60 4.85
N MET A 6 8.87 7.92 3.80
CA MET A 6 9.07 8.54 2.49
C MET A 6 8.07 7.94 1.49
N TYR A 7 7.26 8.81 0.90
CA TYR A 7 6.28 8.45 -0.13
C TYR A 7 6.71 9.03 -1.46
N LEU A 8 6.86 8.18 -2.46
CA LEU A 8 7.17 8.56 -3.83
C LEU A 8 5.94 8.38 -4.71
N SER A 9 5.65 9.38 -5.51
CA SER A 9 4.55 9.39 -6.47
C SER A 9 5.07 9.56 -7.90
N HIS A 10 4.21 9.40 -8.89
CA HIS A 10 4.55 9.68 -10.29
C HIS A 10 4.96 11.15 -10.51
N LYS A 11 4.51 12.05 -9.65
CA LYS A 11 4.96 13.44 -9.65
C LYS A 11 6.43 13.55 -9.22
N ASP A 12 6.83 12.81 -8.18
CA ASP A 12 8.21 12.77 -7.70
C ASP A 12 9.14 12.15 -8.73
N PHE A 13 8.67 11.14 -9.46
CA PHE A 13 9.41 10.58 -10.59
C PHE A 13 9.77 11.63 -11.63
N ARG A 14 8.83 12.52 -11.98
CA ARG A 14 9.08 13.58 -12.97
C ARG A 14 9.88 14.78 -12.45
N GLN A 15 9.80 15.07 -11.17
CA GLN A 15 10.43 16.24 -10.54
C GLN A 15 11.69 15.92 -9.72
N GLY A 16 11.95 14.64 -9.50
CA GLY A 16 13.10 14.15 -8.74
C GLY A 16 14.44 14.35 -9.47
N PRO A 17 15.48 13.65 -9.04
CA PRO A 17 16.82 13.73 -9.65
C PRO A 17 16.88 13.44 -11.14
N TYR A 18 15.87 12.70 -11.64
CA TYR A 18 15.73 12.47 -13.08
C TYR A 18 15.24 13.71 -13.85
N GLY A 19 14.65 14.70 -13.13
CA GLY A 19 14.22 15.97 -13.70
C GLY A 19 13.03 15.94 -14.65
N PRO A 20 12.65 17.11 -15.18
CA PRO A 20 11.63 17.20 -16.23
C PRO A 20 12.13 16.50 -17.49
N GLY A 21 11.30 15.62 -18.07
CA GLY A 21 11.64 14.84 -19.24
C GLY A 21 12.10 13.42 -18.95
N ASN A 22 12.18 13.03 -17.68
CA ASN A 22 12.31 11.62 -17.36
C ASN A 22 11.02 10.88 -17.74
N GLU A 23 11.15 9.84 -18.55
CA GLU A 23 10.03 9.07 -19.06
C GLU A 23 10.10 7.63 -18.53
N PRO A 24 8.95 6.99 -18.27
CA PRO A 24 8.93 5.59 -17.89
C PRO A 24 9.37 4.71 -19.06
N GLU A 25 10.01 3.61 -18.75
CA GLU A 25 10.29 2.56 -19.74
C GLU A 25 9.00 1.85 -20.10
N VAL A 26 8.75 1.69 -21.41
CA VAL A 26 7.53 1.02 -21.90
C VAL A 26 7.92 -0.15 -22.80
N GLU A 27 7.51 -1.34 -22.39
CA GLU A 27 7.67 -2.58 -23.15
C GLU A 27 6.30 -3.04 -23.65
N VAL A 28 6.15 -3.24 -24.95
CA VAL A 28 4.91 -3.72 -25.57
C VAL A 28 5.14 -5.12 -26.12
N ASN A 29 4.37 -6.08 -25.63
CA ASN A 29 4.33 -7.45 -26.10
C ASN A 29 2.96 -7.75 -26.73
N GLU A 30 2.80 -8.91 -27.37
CA GLU A 30 1.54 -9.29 -28.03
C GLU A 30 0.32 -9.28 -27.11
N LYS A 31 0.49 -9.57 -25.81
CA LYS A 31 -0.60 -9.74 -24.83
C LYS A 31 -0.53 -8.79 -23.65
N THR A 32 0.60 -8.13 -23.45
CA THR A 32 0.85 -7.29 -22.27
C THR A 32 1.54 -6.00 -22.63
N VAL A 33 1.30 -4.97 -21.84
CA VAL A 33 2.07 -3.74 -21.83
C VAL A 33 2.66 -3.57 -20.43
N LYS A 34 3.98 -3.44 -20.35
CA LYS A 34 4.68 -3.19 -19.10
C LYS A 34 5.23 -1.78 -19.08
N VAL A 35 4.98 -1.06 -17.99
CA VAL A 35 5.50 0.28 -17.75
C VAL A 35 6.33 0.26 -16.47
N THR A 36 7.57 0.71 -16.54
CA THR A 36 8.51 0.71 -15.41
C THR A 36 8.93 2.14 -15.08
N TYR A 37 8.79 2.49 -13.80
CA TYR A 37 9.27 3.74 -13.22
C TYR A 37 10.45 3.45 -12.31
N THR A 38 11.58 4.12 -12.54
CA THR A 38 12.78 4.05 -11.68
C THR A 38 12.85 5.33 -10.85
N TYR A 39 12.81 5.20 -9.53
CA TYR A 39 12.92 6.30 -8.59
C TYR A 39 14.30 6.33 -7.95
N LEU A 40 14.93 7.49 -7.95
CA LEU A 40 16.13 7.71 -7.15
C LEU A 40 15.71 8.25 -5.78
N MET A 41 15.95 7.45 -4.76
CA MET A 41 15.60 7.83 -3.39
C MET A 41 16.65 8.76 -2.80
N PRO A 42 16.25 9.83 -2.09
CA PRO A 42 17.15 10.80 -1.48
C PRO A 42 17.80 10.25 -0.20
N THR A 43 18.41 9.09 -0.29
CA THR A 43 19.17 8.44 0.77
C THR A 43 20.67 8.74 0.65
N THR A 44 21.45 8.43 1.68
CA THR A 44 22.90 8.55 1.65
C THR A 44 23.54 7.25 2.08
N PRO A 45 24.15 6.47 1.18
CA PRO A 45 24.27 6.74 -0.27
C PRO A 45 22.92 6.72 -0.99
N LEU A 46 22.87 7.28 -2.20
CA LEU A 46 21.69 7.24 -3.05
C LEU A 46 21.33 5.78 -3.38
N SER A 47 20.05 5.50 -3.41
CA SER A 47 19.52 4.16 -3.75
C SER A 47 18.38 4.25 -4.76
N GLU A 48 18.12 3.17 -5.48
CA GLU A 48 17.08 3.10 -6.50
C GLU A 48 15.95 2.16 -6.08
N CYS A 49 14.74 2.55 -6.44
CA CYS A 49 13.55 1.74 -6.32
C CYS A 49 12.84 1.71 -7.67
N ARG A 50 12.39 0.53 -8.11
CA ARG A 50 11.67 0.37 -9.38
C ARG A 50 10.26 -0.12 -9.13
N LEU A 51 9.30 0.55 -9.76
CA LEU A 51 7.89 0.17 -9.74
C LEU A 51 7.45 -0.11 -11.16
N SER A 52 7.00 -1.34 -11.44
CA SER A 52 6.47 -1.70 -12.75
C SER A 52 5.03 -2.18 -12.67
N TYR A 53 4.28 -1.86 -13.71
CA TYR A 53 2.92 -2.32 -13.94
C TYR A 53 2.88 -3.08 -15.27
N GLU A 54 2.54 -4.35 -15.23
CA GLU A 54 2.30 -5.16 -16.42
C GLU A 54 0.80 -5.40 -16.56
N VAL A 55 0.22 -4.79 -17.58
CA VAL A 55 -1.22 -4.83 -17.86
C VAL A 55 -1.48 -5.86 -18.95
N SER A 56 -2.38 -6.80 -18.70
CA SER A 56 -2.80 -7.83 -19.63
C SER A 56 -4.23 -7.59 -20.14
N GLY A 57 -4.55 -8.14 -21.32
CA GLY A 57 -5.83 -7.94 -21.98
C GLY A 57 -7.04 -8.53 -21.26
N ASP A 58 -6.84 -9.39 -20.26
CA ASP A 58 -7.88 -9.95 -19.39
C ASP A 58 -8.23 -9.06 -18.18
N GLY A 59 -7.60 -7.87 -18.08
CA GLY A 59 -7.84 -6.91 -17.02
C GLY A 59 -6.96 -7.11 -15.78
N ARG A 60 -6.00 -8.01 -15.81
CA ARG A 60 -5.01 -8.18 -14.72
C ARG A 60 -3.92 -7.13 -14.84
N VAL A 61 -3.47 -6.66 -13.68
CA VAL A 61 -2.33 -5.75 -13.56
C VAL A 61 -1.35 -6.36 -12.57
N LYS A 62 -0.21 -6.86 -13.06
CA LYS A 62 0.89 -7.28 -12.20
C LYS A 62 1.69 -6.06 -11.79
N THR A 63 1.70 -5.77 -10.50
CA THR A 63 2.49 -4.68 -9.92
C THR A 63 3.73 -5.27 -9.26
N THR A 64 4.91 -4.81 -9.66
CA THR A 64 6.17 -5.26 -9.08
C THR A 64 6.92 -4.06 -8.53
N LEU A 65 7.20 -4.10 -7.23
CA LEU A 65 8.07 -3.14 -6.56
C LEU A 65 9.37 -3.85 -6.23
N SER A 66 10.50 -3.28 -6.63
CA SER A 66 11.83 -3.83 -6.40
C SER A 66 12.81 -2.79 -5.88
N TYR A 67 13.65 -3.22 -4.96
CA TYR A 67 14.67 -2.41 -4.34
C TYR A 67 15.92 -3.26 -4.14
N ASP A 68 17.07 -2.74 -4.56
CA ASP A 68 18.35 -3.37 -4.29
C ASP A 68 18.88 -2.85 -2.95
N PRO A 69 18.94 -3.70 -1.90
CA PRO A 69 19.35 -3.26 -0.57
C PRO A 69 20.75 -2.65 -0.55
N VAL A 70 20.87 -1.47 0.02
CA VAL A 70 22.14 -0.78 0.24
C VAL A 70 22.55 -0.99 1.69
N LYS A 71 23.67 -1.70 1.91
CA LYS A 71 24.12 -2.14 3.25
C LYS A 71 24.26 -1.00 4.26
N GLU A 72 24.67 0.16 3.79
CA GLU A 72 24.89 1.35 4.62
C GLU A 72 23.60 1.98 5.14
N LEU A 73 22.45 1.66 4.53
CA LEU A 73 21.16 2.24 4.92
C LEU A 73 20.46 1.47 6.04
N GLY A 74 20.96 0.29 6.39
CA GLY A 74 20.32 -0.59 7.38
C GLY A 74 19.02 -1.23 6.87
N ASP A 75 18.23 -1.76 7.81
CA ASP A 75 16.98 -2.41 7.50
C ASP A 75 15.85 -1.42 7.24
N MET A 76 15.02 -1.72 6.27
CA MET A 76 13.82 -0.95 5.93
C MET A 76 12.63 -1.54 6.69
N PRO A 77 11.99 -0.79 7.60
CA PRO A 77 10.90 -1.35 8.42
C PRO A 77 9.63 -1.64 7.60
N GLU A 78 9.42 -0.92 6.52
CA GLU A 78 8.25 -1.07 5.65
C GLU A 78 8.62 -0.75 4.20
N PHE A 79 8.18 -1.61 3.27
CA PHE A 79 8.36 -1.42 1.84
C PHE A 79 7.13 -1.93 1.10
N GLY A 80 6.41 -1.05 0.42
CA GLY A 80 5.14 -1.43 -0.18
C GLY A 80 4.58 -0.41 -1.18
N VAL A 81 3.41 -0.71 -1.70
CA VAL A 81 2.68 0.14 -2.66
C VAL A 81 1.36 0.58 -2.06
N ILE A 82 1.07 1.86 -2.14
CA ILE A 82 -0.20 2.42 -1.71
C ILE A 82 -1.08 2.69 -2.94
N PHE A 83 -2.28 2.13 -2.94
CA PHE A 83 -3.31 2.40 -3.93
C PHE A 83 -4.38 3.32 -3.35
N LYS A 84 -4.82 4.27 -4.15
CA LYS A 84 -5.88 5.21 -3.78
C LYS A 84 -7.17 4.86 -4.51
N PHE A 85 -8.26 4.69 -3.75
CA PHE A 85 -9.59 4.40 -4.25
C PHE A 85 -10.56 5.54 -3.96
N ASN A 86 -11.63 5.64 -4.74
CA ASN A 86 -12.75 6.51 -4.41
C ASN A 86 -13.42 6.04 -3.10
N ALA A 87 -13.96 6.98 -2.31
CA ALA A 87 -14.60 6.70 -1.03
C ALA A 87 -15.80 5.73 -1.12
N ASP A 88 -16.39 5.56 -2.30
CA ASP A 88 -17.47 4.57 -2.51
C ASP A 88 -16.99 3.11 -2.35
N TYR A 89 -15.69 2.87 -2.45
CA TYR A 89 -15.06 1.57 -2.22
C TYR A 89 -14.78 1.40 -0.73
N ASP A 90 -15.84 1.31 0.04
CA ASP A 90 -15.83 1.34 1.50
C ASP A 90 -15.82 -0.05 2.17
N ARG A 91 -15.75 -1.14 1.40
CA ARG A 91 -15.82 -2.52 1.88
C ARG A 91 -14.54 -3.27 1.58
N VAL A 92 -14.07 -4.02 2.55
CA VAL A 92 -12.91 -4.90 2.41
C VAL A 92 -13.26 -6.31 2.88
N GLU A 93 -12.79 -7.30 2.12
CA GLU A 93 -12.81 -8.72 2.45
C GLU A 93 -11.42 -9.30 2.24
N TRP A 94 -10.92 -10.11 3.15
CA TRP A 94 -9.60 -10.72 3.01
C TRP A 94 -9.55 -12.14 3.54
N TYR A 95 -8.64 -12.94 2.96
CA TYR A 95 -8.25 -14.23 3.48
C TYR A 95 -6.85 -14.12 4.08
N GLY A 96 -6.77 -14.08 5.40
CA GLY A 96 -5.55 -13.84 6.15
C GLY A 96 -5.75 -14.00 7.64
N LEU A 97 -4.80 -13.50 8.44
CA LEU A 97 -5.00 -13.39 9.88
C LEU A 97 -5.97 -12.24 10.18
N GLY A 98 -6.75 -12.42 11.18
CA GLY A 98 -7.71 -11.42 11.63
C GLY A 98 -8.49 -11.98 12.80
N GLU A 99 -9.49 -11.36 13.23
CA GLU A 99 -10.44 -10.33 12.81
C GLU A 99 -9.88 -8.90 12.97
N THR A 100 -9.17 -8.62 14.05
CA THR A 100 -8.54 -7.34 14.37
C THR A 100 -7.22 -7.16 13.61
N GLU A 101 -6.55 -6.03 13.84
CA GLU A 101 -5.21 -5.81 13.28
C GLU A 101 -4.20 -6.82 13.80
N THR A 102 -3.25 -7.17 12.95
CA THR A 102 -2.15 -8.08 13.27
C THR A 102 -0.83 -7.48 12.77
N TYR A 103 0.21 -7.62 13.60
CA TYR A 103 1.58 -7.23 13.29
C TYR A 103 2.52 -8.37 13.73
N SER A 104 3.74 -8.38 13.26
CA SER A 104 4.72 -9.44 13.55
C SER A 104 4.90 -9.71 15.04
N ASP A 105 4.79 -8.67 15.86
CA ASP A 105 4.87 -8.72 17.33
C ASP A 105 3.52 -8.98 18.02
N ARG A 106 2.38 -8.84 17.31
CA ARG A 106 1.01 -8.89 17.86
C ARG A 106 0.07 -9.80 17.07
N LYS A 107 0.49 -10.97 16.66
CA LYS A 107 -0.36 -11.92 15.90
C LYS A 107 -0.70 -13.21 16.66
N LYS A 108 -0.19 -13.38 17.86
CA LYS A 108 -0.52 -14.56 18.68
C LYS A 108 -2.00 -14.54 19.06
N GLY A 109 -2.70 -15.62 18.70
CA GLY A 109 -4.15 -15.74 18.94
C GLY A 109 -5.02 -15.35 17.73
N ALA A 110 -4.50 -14.63 16.74
CA ALA A 110 -5.19 -14.42 15.49
C ALA A 110 -5.36 -15.74 14.73
N LYS A 111 -6.48 -15.91 14.07
CA LYS A 111 -6.80 -17.13 13.31
C LYS A 111 -6.80 -16.82 11.82
N LEU A 112 -6.33 -17.77 11.04
CA LEU A 112 -6.47 -17.72 9.60
C LEU A 112 -7.94 -17.95 9.22
N GLY A 113 -8.51 -17.03 8.45
CA GLY A 113 -9.92 -17.09 8.04
C GLY A 113 -10.25 -16.09 6.96
N ILE A 114 -11.50 -16.12 6.51
CA ILE A 114 -12.05 -15.08 5.63
C ILE A 114 -12.83 -14.12 6.50
N TYR A 115 -12.47 -12.85 6.41
CA TYR A 115 -13.05 -11.77 7.18
C TYR A 115 -13.52 -10.65 6.27
N ALA A 116 -14.49 -9.87 6.73
CA ALA A 116 -14.98 -8.71 6.00
C ALA A 116 -15.42 -7.62 6.98
N ASN A 117 -15.15 -6.37 6.62
CA ASN A 117 -15.63 -5.21 7.35
C ASN A 117 -15.71 -3.97 6.44
N LYS A 118 -16.02 -2.83 7.01
CA LYS A 118 -15.86 -1.55 6.32
C LYS A 118 -14.45 -1.03 6.53
N VAL A 119 -13.92 -0.33 5.55
CA VAL A 119 -12.61 0.31 5.61
C VAL A 119 -12.44 1.17 6.87
N ALA A 120 -13.49 1.91 7.26
CA ALA A 120 -13.46 2.75 8.46
C ALA A 120 -13.34 1.95 9.78
N ASP A 121 -13.76 0.68 9.79
CA ASP A 121 -13.69 -0.17 10.97
C ASP A 121 -12.26 -0.67 11.26
N ASN A 122 -11.34 -0.51 10.30
CA ASN A 122 -9.92 -0.86 10.46
C ASN A 122 -9.11 0.18 11.23
N MET A 123 -9.67 1.35 11.47
CA MET A 123 -9.01 2.38 12.26
C MET A 123 -8.92 1.98 13.74
N ALA A 124 -7.71 1.78 14.24
CA ALA A 124 -7.48 1.58 15.65
C ALA A 124 -7.64 2.90 16.43
N ARG A 125 -8.28 2.83 17.59
CA ARG A 125 -8.52 4.00 18.45
C ARG A 125 -7.34 4.31 19.36
N TYR A 126 -6.19 4.56 18.76
CA TYR A 126 -5.02 5.02 19.49
C TYR A 126 -5.20 6.47 19.95
N MET A 127 -4.62 6.81 21.10
CA MET A 127 -4.68 8.19 21.64
C MET A 127 -4.03 9.20 20.70
N VAL A 128 -2.94 8.82 20.07
CA VAL A 128 -2.27 9.58 19.00
C VAL A 128 -2.42 8.77 17.72
N PRO A 129 -2.96 9.35 16.65
CA PRO A 129 -3.06 8.66 15.37
C PRO A 129 -1.71 8.17 14.89
N GLN A 130 -1.66 6.96 14.42
CA GLN A 130 -0.47 6.30 13.89
C GLN A 130 -0.90 5.20 12.94
N GLU A 131 0.05 4.60 12.25
CA GLU A 131 -0.22 3.43 11.42
C GLU A 131 -0.96 2.36 12.22
N CYS A 132 -1.96 1.75 11.60
CA CYS A 132 -2.83 0.75 12.21
C CYS A 132 -3.54 -0.10 11.15
N GLY A 133 -4.33 -1.06 11.60
CA GLY A 133 -5.26 -1.82 10.77
C GLY A 133 -4.61 -2.85 9.85
N ALA A 134 -3.30 -3.11 9.99
CA ALA A 134 -2.62 -4.12 9.20
C ALA A 134 -3.19 -5.53 9.43
N LYS A 135 -3.18 -6.34 8.39
CA LYS A 135 -3.54 -7.76 8.38
C LYS A 135 -2.37 -8.55 7.82
N GLU A 136 -1.85 -9.47 8.59
CA GLU A 136 -0.77 -10.34 8.15
C GLU A 136 -1.28 -11.65 7.54
N GLU A 137 -0.40 -12.35 6.86
CA GLU A 137 -0.67 -13.63 6.23
C GLU A 137 -1.83 -13.57 5.23
N VAL A 138 -2.01 -12.42 4.55
CA VAL A 138 -3.11 -12.24 3.59
C VAL A 138 -2.73 -12.87 2.25
N ARG A 139 -3.57 -13.80 1.78
CA ARG A 139 -3.42 -14.48 0.50
C ARG A 139 -4.11 -13.70 -0.61
N TRP A 140 -5.26 -13.16 -0.28
CA TRP A 140 -5.98 -12.25 -1.16
C TRP A 140 -6.81 -11.25 -0.35
N ALA A 141 -7.05 -10.08 -0.94
CA ALA A 141 -7.94 -9.07 -0.41
C ALA A 141 -8.76 -8.44 -1.53
N LYS A 142 -10.02 -8.11 -1.23
CA LYS A 142 -10.91 -7.40 -2.14
C LYS A 142 -11.30 -6.07 -1.52
N VAL A 143 -11.27 -5.02 -2.33
CA VAL A 143 -11.85 -3.72 -1.98
C VAL A 143 -12.97 -3.44 -2.95
N THR A 144 -14.19 -3.23 -2.43
CA THR A 144 -15.39 -3.15 -3.26
C THR A 144 -16.30 -2.00 -2.85
N ASP A 145 -17.12 -1.55 -3.82
CA ASP A 145 -18.27 -0.68 -3.58
C ASP A 145 -19.50 -1.50 -3.10
N ARG A 146 -20.61 -0.81 -2.84
CA ARG A 146 -21.87 -1.43 -2.40
C ARG A 146 -22.51 -2.35 -3.44
N LYS A 147 -22.08 -2.27 -4.69
CA LYS A 147 -22.53 -3.13 -5.80
C LYS A 147 -21.61 -4.33 -6.02
N GLY A 148 -20.57 -4.47 -5.20
CA GLY A 148 -19.58 -5.54 -5.32
C GLY A 148 -18.57 -5.33 -6.44
N ARG A 149 -18.49 -4.14 -7.04
CA ARG A 149 -17.46 -3.79 -8.03
C ARG A 149 -16.22 -3.30 -7.29
N GLY A 150 -15.06 -3.71 -7.75
CA GLY A 150 -13.82 -3.32 -7.09
C GLY A 150 -12.61 -4.04 -7.64
N MET A 151 -11.60 -4.20 -6.81
CA MET A 151 -10.35 -4.87 -7.15
C MET A 151 -10.08 -6.02 -6.21
N LEU A 152 -9.53 -7.08 -6.76
CA LEU A 152 -8.94 -8.21 -6.06
C LEU A 152 -7.41 -8.04 -6.09
N PHE A 153 -6.80 -8.17 -4.93
CA PHE A 153 -5.36 -8.14 -4.73
C PHE A 153 -4.91 -9.53 -4.31
N GLU A 154 -3.93 -10.05 -5.02
CA GLU A 154 -3.31 -11.34 -4.75
C GLU A 154 -1.80 -11.19 -4.87
N MET A 155 -1.05 -11.89 -4.01
CA MET A 155 0.39 -11.97 -4.18
C MET A 155 0.74 -13.00 -5.24
N ASP A 156 1.85 -12.78 -5.91
CA ASP A 156 2.46 -13.77 -6.77
C ASP A 156 2.79 -15.03 -5.94
N GLU A 157 2.52 -16.20 -6.48
CA GLU A 157 2.69 -17.50 -5.79
C GLU A 157 4.09 -17.69 -5.17
N HIS A 158 5.09 -17.04 -5.74
CA HIS A 158 6.49 -17.16 -5.29
C HIS A 158 6.83 -16.23 -4.12
N ASN A 159 6.00 -15.23 -3.81
CA ASN A 159 6.30 -14.23 -2.78
C ASN A 159 5.62 -14.51 -1.43
N GLY A 160 4.80 -15.56 -1.35
CA GLY A 160 4.05 -15.89 -0.13
C GLY A 160 2.92 -14.88 0.19
N PRO A 161 2.38 -14.92 1.42
CA PRO A 161 1.32 -14.02 1.82
C PRO A 161 1.82 -12.59 2.03
N MET A 162 0.95 -11.61 1.81
CA MET A 162 1.25 -10.19 2.00
C MET A 162 0.81 -9.68 3.38
N MET A 163 1.40 -8.59 3.83
CA MET A 163 0.79 -7.71 4.80
C MET A 163 -0.09 -6.69 4.04
N PHE A 164 -1.28 -6.45 4.53
CA PHE A 164 -2.31 -5.68 3.85
C PHE A 164 -3.03 -4.76 4.82
N SER A 165 -3.25 -3.52 4.45
CA SER A 165 -4.10 -2.59 5.18
C SER A 165 -5.06 -1.86 4.25
N ALA A 166 -6.27 -1.58 4.72
CA ALA A 166 -7.25 -0.76 4.02
C ALA A 166 -7.80 0.28 5.01
N LEU A 167 -7.45 1.53 4.80
CA LEU A 167 -7.71 2.63 5.73
C LEU A 167 -8.29 3.85 5.00
N PRO A 168 -9.07 4.70 5.69
CA PRO A 168 -9.56 5.95 5.11
C PRO A 168 -8.48 7.04 5.03
N TYR A 169 -7.34 6.87 5.72
CA TYR A 169 -6.24 7.82 5.77
C TYR A 169 -4.93 7.16 5.38
N THR A 170 -3.98 7.94 4.83
CA THR A 170 -2.62 7.45 4.67
C THR A 170 -1.89 7.41 6.01
N PRO A 171 -0.84 6.58 6.14
CA PRO A 171 0.07 6.64 7.27
C PRO A 171 0.61 8.06 7.52
N HIS A 172 0.96 8.78 6.45
CA HIS A 172 1.48 10.14 6.56
C HIS A 172 0.47 11.15 7.13
N GLU A 173 -0.81 11.03 6.76
CA GLU A 173 -1.89 11.85 7.34
C GLU A 173 -2.07 11.53 8.81
N MET A 174 -2.02 10.26 9.18
CA MET A 174 -2.10 9.83 10.57
C MET A 174 -0.88 10.30 11.37
N GLU A 175 0.32 10.22 10.81
CA GLU A 175 1.56 10.71 11.47
C GLU A 175 1.54 12.22 11.73
N ASN A 176 0.93 13.01 10.86
CA ASN A 176 0.84 14.46 11.03
C ASN A 176 -0.23 14.89 12.05
N ALA A 177 -1.21 14.03 12.36
CA ALA A 177 -2.24 14.32 13.33
C ALA A 177 -1.76 14.02 14.76
N MET A 178 -2.02 14.93 15.70
CA MET A 178 -1.74 14.73 17.12
C MET A 178 -2.95 14.14 17.85
N HIS A 179 -4.14 14.33 17.30
CA HIS A 179 -5.40 13.88 17.89
C HIS A 179 -6.33 13.29 16.83
N PRO A 180 -7.15 12.26 17.17
CA PRO A 180 -8.09 11.64 16.23
C PRO A 180 -9.07 12.59 15.57
N TYR A 181 -9.48 13.67 16.24
CA TYR A 181 -10.42 14.65 15.68
C TYR A 181 -9.82 15.48 14.54
N GLU A 182 -8.49 15.59 14.46
CA GLU A 182 -7.81 16.30 13.37
C GLU A 182 -7.95 15.55 12.04
N LEU A 183 -8.00 14.22 12.08
CA LEU A 183 -8.26 13.39 10.90
C LEU A 183 -9.66 13.62 10.33
N SER A 184 -10.66 13.83 11.19
CA SER A 184 -12.04 14.00 10.76
C SER A 184 -12.33 15.35 10.08
N LEU A 185 -11.54 16.37 10.34
CA LEU A 185 -11.69 17.72 9.77
C LEU A 185 -11.17 17.81 8.32
N ILE A 186 -10.27 16.90 7.94
CA ILE A 186 -9.58 16.95 6.64
C ILE A 186 -10.36 16.17 5.56
N HIS A 187 -11.24 15.22 5.92
CA HIS A 187 -11.66 14.16 5.01
C HIS A 187 -13.15 13.84 4.91
N ILE A 188 -14.02 14.83 4.83
CA ILE A 188 -15.44 14.60 4.52
C ILE A 188 -15.64 14.00 3.11
N SER A 189 -14.61 13.96 2.26
CA SER A 189 -14.68 13.53 0.86
C SER A 189 -13.46 12.75 0.31
N GLU A 190 -12.61 12.18 1.16
CA GLU A 190 -11.37 11.52 0.68
C GLU A 190 -11.53 10.01 0.43
N PRO A 191 -10.77 9.48 -0.53
CA PRO A 191 -10.91 8.10 -0.97
C PRO A 191 -10.29 7.08 -0.01
N THR A 192 -10.83 5.87 -0.03
CA THR A 192 -10.25 4.67 0.57
C THR A 192 -8.83 4.44 0.07
N ARG A 193 -7.92 4.12 0.95
CA ARG A 193 -6.51 3.85 0.64
C ARG A 193 -6.12 2.47 1.06
N LEU A 194 -5.29 1.86 0.25
CA LEU A 194 -4.85 0.48 0.37
C LEU A 194 -3.33 0.43 0.40
N GLY A 195 -2.77 -0.08 1.47
CA GLY A 195 -1.35 -0.42 1.59
C GLY A 195 -1.14 -1.91 1.44
N MET A 196 -0.17 -2.31 0.62
CA MET A 196 0.33 -3.67 0.51
C MET A 196 1.83 -3.65 0.75
N ILE A 197 2.29 -4.53 1.62
CA ILE A 197 3.69 -4.69 2.01
C ILE A 197 4.07 -6.13 1.74
N SER A 198 5.17 -6.31 1.09
CA SER A 198 5.77 -7.63 0.80
C SER A 198 7.02 -7.83 1.62
#